data_04692e94bcfed5ade9709eb9a76d6710
#
_entry.id   04692e94bcfed5ade9709eb9a76d6710
#
_cell.length_a   1.000
_cell.length_b   1.000
_cell.length_c   1.000
_cell.angle_alpha   90.00
_cell.angle_beta   90.00
_cell.angle_gamma   90.00
#
_symmetry.space_group_name_H-M   'P 1'
#
loop_
_entity.id
_entity.type
_entity.pdbx_description
1 polymer ?
#
loop_
_entity_poly.entity_id
_entity_poly.type
_entity_poly.pdbx_seq_one_letter_code
_entity_poly.pdbx_strand_id
1 'polypeptide(L)'
;MENEKKQNNSGLKAAVVILALLLLGSIGYIIKMTADNKKEVTELTTEKDKFASDLKANIAELEASRSENAELDAERQKLLEENKELLAKIEKAEGDAAAMARYKNEYFRLKREQDNLVAEIKLLKEQNVALTSSLDSTNVVLDEERKFKDTLLVQNDNLAKTVEKGSKLSVLNLNVQAVKERSSGKQIDTDKASRADKLKVSFIIAENQIAKSGSRTYYVQVIDSKNNILGDKETIALGGEGMSLTYSFITQVKYENKTVQVNEELSGKDFQSGTYFVNVFNEKGENVSKTSFNLR
;
A
#
# COMPACT_ATOMS: atom_id res chain seq x y z
N MET A 1 26.36 57.64 124.85
CA MET A 1 25.13 56.94 124.32
C MET A 1 25.08 57.26 122.86
N GLU A 2 25.60 56.39 122.08
CA GLU A 2 25.66 56.49 120.61
C GLU A 2 24.45 55.74 120.00
N ASN A 3 23.66 56.46 119.27
CA ASN A 3 22.47 55.92 118.66
C ASN A 3 22.82 55.49 117.19
N GLU A 4 23.04 54.19 116.98
CA GLU A 4 23.22 53.65 115.63
C GLU A 4 21.89 53.67 114.90
N LYS A 5 21.75 54.49 113.90
CA LYS A 5 20.65 54.47 112.95
C LYS A 5 20.80 53.25 112.02
N LYS A 6 20.01 52.23 112.28
CA LYS A 6 19.84 51.11 111.37
C LYS A 6 19.32 51.59 110.03
N GLN A 7 20.11 51.67 109.04
CA GLN A 7 19.72 51.97 107.64
C GLN A 7 18.87 50.81 107.07
N ASN A 8 17.59 51.10 106.80
CA ASN A 8 16.72 50.11 106.32
C ASN A 8 16.86 49.85 104.79
N ASN A 9 17.63 48.85 104.44
CA ASN A 9 17.98 48.48 103.05
C ASN A 9 16.88 47.65 102.30
N SER A 10 15.60 47.83 102.72
CA SER A 10 14.51 47.06 102.12
C SER A 10 14.25 47.40 100.63
N GLY A 11 14.46 48.70 100.24
CA GLY A 11 14.32 49.08 98.82
C GLY A 11 15.43 48.53 97.93
N LEU A 12 16.67 48.44 98.50
CA LEU A 12 17.79 47.84 97.75
C LEU A 12 17.59 46.32 97.57
N LYS A 13 17.09 45.64 98.54
CA LYS A 13 16.76 44.23 98.47
C LYS A 13 15.63 43.97 97.48
N ALA A 14 14.59 44.77 97.41
CA ALA A 14 13.49 44.69 96.42
C ALA A 14 13.98 44.93 95.00
N ALA A 15 14.91 45.96 94.80
CA ALA A 15 15.49 46.22 93.51
C ALA A 15 16.37 45.05 92.98
N VAL A 16 17.18 44.44 93.91
CA VAL A 16 17.96 43.23 93.54
C VAL A 16 17.08 42.01 93.18
N VAL A 17 15.96 41.80 93.87
CA VAL A 17 15.02 40.71 93.56
C VAL A 17 14.34 40.96 92.19
N ILE A 18 13.92 42.18 91.90
CA ILE A 18 13.37 42.55 90.59
C ILE A 18 14.41 42.39 89.48
N LEU A 19 15.65 42.83 89.69
CA LEU A 19 16.73 42.59 88.72
C LEU A 19 17.07 41.14 88.53
N ALA A 20 17.05 40.33 89.58
CA ALA A 20 17.24 38.85 89.46
C ALA A 20 16.09 38.19 88.69
N LEU A 21 14.87 38.63 88.90
CA LEU A 21 13.71 38.10 88.10
C LEU A 21 13.76 38.52 86.64
N LEU A 22 14.18 39.73 86.34
CA LEU A 22 14.41 40.22 84.97
C LEU A 22 15.55 39.44 84.29
N LEU A 23 16.63 39.17 85.00
CA LEU A 23 17.76 38.35 84.52
C LEU A 23 17.31 36.90 84.29
N LEU A 24 16.60 36.30 85.18
CA LEU A 24 16.05 34.94 84.95
C LEU A 24 15.05 34.90 83.80
N GLY A 25 14.19 35.93 83.64
CA GLY A 25 13.28 36.08 82.51
C GLY A 25 14.01 36.22 81.16
N SER A 26 15.09 37.05 81.15
CA SER A 26 15.89 37.21 79.93
C SER A 26 16.69 35.97 79.58
N ILE A 27 17.19 35.21 80.54
CA ILE A 27 17.86 33.89 80.30
C ILE A 27 16.88 32.91 79.81
N GLY A 28 15.70 32.84 80.41
CA GLY A 28 14.64 31.95 79.90
C GLY A 28 14.16 32.28 78.45
N TYR A 29 14.07 33.59 78.16
CA TYR A 29 13.78 34.07 76.79
C TYR A 29 14.89 33.72 75.79
N ILE A 30 16.15 33.91 76.15
CA ILE A 30 17.32 33.56 75.32
C ILE A 30 17.36 32.05 75.06
N ILE A 31 17.16 31.22 76.11
CA ILE A 31 17.15 29.76 75.96
C ILE A 31 16.00 29.35 75.02
N LYS A 32 14.79 29.92 75.18
CA LYS A 32 13.68 29.64 74.30
C LYS A 32 13.94 30.05 72.84
N MET A 33 14.44 31.30 72.66
CA MET A 33 14.81 31.86 71.38
C MET A 33 15.90 30.98 70.64
N THR A 34 16.88 30.53 71.42
CA THR A 34 17.97 29.68 70.91
C THR A 34 17.44 28.29 70.52
N ALA A 35 16.50 27.74 71.32
CA ALA A 35 15.88 26.47 71.02
C ALA A 35 14.97 26.56 69.79
N ASP A 36 14.19 27.64 69.67
CA ASP A 36 13.32 27.89 68.50
C ASP A 36 14.13 28.10 67.24
N ASN A 37 15.20 28.92 67.27
CA ASN A 37 16.15 29.11 66.18
C ASN A 37 16.83 27.81 65.78
N LYS A 38 17.26 26.97 66.75
CA LYS A 38 17.86 25.67 66.45
C LYS A 38 16.90 24.73 65.77
N LYS A 39 15.61 24.73 66.17
CA LYS A 39 14.57 23.95 65.53
C LYS A 39 14.31 24.43 64.11
N GLU A 40 14.17 25.72 63.90
CA GLU A 40 14.00 26.34 62.60
C GLU A 40 15.14 26.03 61.65
N VAL A 41 16.40 26.18 62.09
CA VAL A 41 17.58 25.81 61.28
C VAL A 41 17.62 24.32 60.95
N THR A 42 17.20 23.44 61.87
CA THR A 42 17.13 22.00 61.61
C THR A 42 16.06 21.68 60.59
N GLU A 43 14.88 22.29 60.69
CA GLU A 43 13.77 22.12 59.73
C GLU A 43 14.20 22.62 58.33
N LEU A 44 14.79 23.81 58.22
CA LEU A 44 15.30 24.38 56.96
C LEU A 44 16.40 23.49 56.34
N THR A 45 17.30 22.95 57.15
CA THR A 45 18.36 22.04 56.66
C THR A 45 17.72 20.75 56.12
N THR A 46 16.75 20.15 56.81
CA THR A 46 16.05 18.95 56.37
C THR A 46 15.28 19.22 55.08
N GLU A 47 14.62 20.37 54.97
CA GLU A 47 13.88 20.77 53.73
C GLU A 47 14.84 20.99 52.57
N LYS A 48 15.97 21.62 52.81
CA LYS A 48 17.09 21.80 51.85
C LYS A 48 17.56 20.46 51.29
N ASP A 49 17.91 19.52 52.17
CA ASP A 49 18.44 18.20 51.79
C ASP A 49 17.43 17.41 51.00
N LYS A 50 16.14 17.51 51.35
CA LYS A 50 15.03 16.89 50.61
C LYS A 50 14.93 17.45 49.17
N PHE A 51 14.87 18.80 49.03
CA PHE A 51 14.78 19.40 47.71
C PHE A 51 16.02 19.13 46.83
N ALA A 52 17.22 19.10 47.44
CA ALA A 52 18.44 18.74 46.74
C ALA A 52 18.40 17.28 46.24
N SER A 53 17.90 16.36 47.05
CA SER A 53 17.71 14.97 46.65
C SER A 53 16.67 14.80 45.55
N ASP A 54 15.54 15.49 45.68
CA ASP A 54 14.44 15.44 44.69
C ASP A 54 14.89 16.03 43.34
N LEU A 55 15.66 17.17 43.38
CA LEU A 55 16.23 17.75 42.16
C LEU A 55 17.24 16.84 41.48
N LYS A 56 18.09 16.13 42.24
CA LYS A 56 18.99 15.12 41.67
C LYS A 56 18.22 14.00 40.98
N ALA A 57 17.12 13.55 41.57
CA ALA A 57 16.23 12.56 40.92
C ALA A 57 15.58 13.11 39.65
N ASN A 58 15.07 14.34 39.68
CA ASN A 58 14.49 15.02 38.54
C ASN A 58 15.50 15.19 37.38
N ILE A 59 16.74 15.56 37.68
CA ILE A 59 17.83 15.67 36.71
C ILE A 59 18.07 14.29 36.04
N ALA A 60 18.19 13.23 36.85
CA ALA A 60 18.39 11.89 36.34
C ALA A 60 17.22 11.42 35.43
N GLU A 61 15.99 11.74 35.79
CA GLU A 61 14.79 11.44 34.99
C GLU A 61 14.82 12.21 33.66
N LEU A 62 15.14 13.51 33.66
CA LEU A 62 15.31 14.30 32.44
C LEU A 62 16.44 13.78 31.55
N GLU A 63 17.56 13.36 32.13
CA GLU A 63 18.67 12.76 31.37
C GLU A 63 18.27 11.44 30.71
N ALA A 64 17.41 10.63 31.35
CA ALA A 64 16.89 9.38 30.81
C ALA A 64 15.78 9.61 29.76
N SER A 65 15.04 10.71 29.85
CA SER A 65 13.86 11.01 29.02
C SER A 65 14.22 11.70 27.69
N ARG A 66 15.13 11.11 26.90
CA ARG A 66 15.48 11.66 25.58
C ARG A 66 14.31 11.54 24.61
N SER A 67 14.16 12.53 23.74
CA SER A 67 13.22 12.55 22.64
C SER A 67 13.91 12.64 21.30
N GLU A 68 13.36 12.00 20.28
CA GLU A 68 13.79 12.18 18.87
C GLU A 68 13.20 13.45 18.25
N ASN A 69 12.17 14.02 18.88
CA ASN A 69 11.63 15.32 18.49
C ASN A 69 12.57 16.43 18.98
N ALA A 70 13.11 17.20 18.05
CA ALA A 70 14.12 18.25 18.35
C ALA A 70 13.57 19.36 19.26
N GLU A 71 12.29 19.70 19.15
CA GLU A 71 11.65 20.73 19.97
C GLU A 71 11.51 20.26 21.42
N LEU A 72 10.99 19.06 21.64
CA LEU A 72 10.87 18.45 22.95
C LEU A 72 12.22 18.16 23.60
N ASP A 73 13.23 17.78 22.80
CA ASP A 73 14.58 17.59 23.34
C ASP A 73 15.24 18.92 23.73
N ALA A 74 14.98 19.99 23.01
CA ALA A 74 15.45 21.35 23.39
C ALA A 74 14.77 21.83 24.68
N GLU A 75 13.48 21.61 24.86
CA GLU A 75 12.75 21.93 26.09
C GLU A 75 13.26 21.10 27.26
N ARG A 76 13.49 19.82 27.06
CA ARG A 76 14.11 18.92 28.04
C ARG A 76 15.49 19.44 28.49
N GLN A 77 16.34 19.85 27.54
CA GLN A 77 17.67 20.38 27.85
C GLN A 77 17.57 21.67 28.65
N LYS A 78 16.63 22.56 28.32
CA LYS A 78 16.38 23.78 29.07
C LYS A 78 15.97 23.48 30.51
N LEU A 79 15.00 22.59 30.72
CA LEU A 79 14.56 22.16 32.04
C LEU A 79 15.67 21.47 32.81
N LEU A 80 16.52 20.71 32.16
CA LEU A 80 17.70 20.08 32.76
C LEU A 80 18.68 21.12 33.31
N GLU A 81 18.95 22.18 32.55
CA GLU A 81 19.83 23.25 32.98
C GLU A 81 19.22 24.06 34.13
N GLU A 82 17.95 24.44 34.05
CA GLU A 82 17.22 25.12 35.12
C GLU A 82 17.22 24.31 36.42
N ASN A 83 17.04 23.00 36.38
CA ASN A 83 17.11 22.10 37.53
C ASN A 83 18.53 22.06 38.12
N LYS A 84 19.59 22.03 37.30
CA LYS A 84 20.98 22.06 37.73
C LYS A 84 21.32 23.40 38.39
N GLU A 85 20.88 24.51 37.83
CA GLU A 85 21.05 25.83 38.42
C GLU A 85 20.33 25.96 39.78
N LEU A 86 19.08 25.48 39.86
CA LEU A 86 18.34 25.52 41.13
C LEU A 86 19.02 24.64 42.20
N LEU A 87 19.49 23.45 41.83
CA LEU A 87 20.26 22.59 42.71
C LEU A 87 21.50 23.30 43.27
N ALA A 88 22.28 23.97 42.41
CA ALA A 88 23.45 24.71 42.83
C ALA A 88 23.12 25.90 43.76
N LYS A 89 21.98 26.59 43.55
CA LYS A 89 21.50 27.66 44.43
C LYS A 89 21.08 27.11 45.81
N ILE A 90 20.38 25.99 45.85
CA ILE A 90 19.94 25.32 47.08
C ILE A 90 21.15 24.79 47.87
N GLU A 91 22.12 24.16 47.22
CA GLU A 91 23.29 23.63 47.88
C GLU A 91 24.14 24.75 48.56
N LYS A 92 24.19 25.94 47.95
CA LYS A 92 24.89 27.13 48.49
C LYS A 92 24.09 27.93 49.50
N ALA A 93 22.78 27.67 49.63
CA ALA A 93 21.92 28.41 50.56
C ALA A 93 22.27 28.05 52.02
N GLU A 94 22.69 29.02 52.81
CA GLU A 94 22.99 28.91 54.24
C GLU A 94 21.84 29.57 55.03
N GLY A 95 20.85 28.76 55.49
CA GLY A 95 19.93 29.19 56.58
C GLY A 95 18.97 30.36 56.27
N ASP A 96 18.86 30.81 55.02
CA ASP A 96 17.97 31.90 54.63
C ASP A 96 16.57 31.36 54.31
N ALA A 97 15.63 31.48 55.24
CA ALA A 97 14.25 31.05 55.11
C ALA A 97 13.51 31.72 53.93
N ALA A 98 13.82 32.99 53.65
CA ALA A 98 13.20 33.69 52.51
C ALA A 98 13.72 33.20 51.19
N ALA A 99 14.99 32.86 51.07
CA ALA A 99 15.57 32.21 49.89
C ALA A 99 15.00 30.81 49.68
N MET A 100 14.88 30.02 50.75
CA MET A 100 14.28 28.68 50.68
C MET A 100 12.83 28.69 50.21
N ALA A 101 12.01 29.65 50.66
CA ALA A 101 10.63 29.80 50.14
C ALA A 101 10.58 30.09 48.64
N ARG A 102 11.52 30.89 48.09
CA ARG A 102 11.63 31.15 46.64
C ARG A 102 12.04 29.87 45.88
N TYR A 103 13.07 29.16 46.37
CA TYR A 103 13.57 27.92 45.77
C TYR A 103 12.50 26.81 45.76
N LYS A 104 11.69 26.73 46.82
CA LYS A 104 10.54 25.82 46.90
C LYS A 104 9.52 26.11 45.81
N ASN A 105 9.16 27.37 45.59
CA ASN A 105 8.21 27.73 44.52
C ASN A 105 8.80 27.41 43.14
N GLU A 106 10.07 27.68 42.92
CA GLU A 106 10.76 27.37 41.66
C GLU A 106 10.85 25.87 41.42
N TYR A 107 11.17 25.08 42.45
CA TYR A 107 11.16 23.63 42.41
C TYR A 107 9.78 23.07 41.97
N PHE A 108 8.69 23.54 42.57
CA PHE A 108 7.35 23.04 42.19
C PHE A 108 6.92 23.47 40.79
N ARG A 109 7.39 24.63 40.32
CA ARG A 109 7.19 25.04 38.92
C ARG A 109 7.93 24.08 37.98
N LEU A 110 9.22 23.89 38.18
CA LEU A 110 10.06 23.03 37.36
C LEU A 110 9.57 21.57 37.37
N LYS A 111 9.17 21.07 38.55
CA LYS A 111 8.63 19.71 38.68
C LYS A 111 7.38 19.51 37.84
N ARG A 112 6.46 20.47 37.83
CA ARG A 112 5.23 20.41 37.03
C ARG A 112 5.53 20.43 35.53
N GLU A 113 6.40 21.31 35.09
CA GLU A 113 6.85 21.42 33.71
C GLU A 113 7.50 20.09 33.26
N GLN A 114 8.39 19.54 34.10
CA GLN A 114 9.03 18.25 33.85
C GLN A 114 8.03 17.10 33.74
N ASP A 115 7.09 16.98 34.68
CA ASP A 115 6.09 15.89 34.70
C ASP A 115 5.26 15.92 33.42
N ASN A 116 4.87 17.12 32.95
CA ASN A 116 4.16 17.29 31.69
C ASN A 116 5.01 16.87 30.49
N LEU A 117 6.25 17.35 30.41
CA LEU A 117 7.15 17.06 29.30
C LEU A 117 7.50 15.57 29.22
N VAL A 118 7.80 14.94 30.37
CA VAL A 118 8.09 13.48 30.41
C VAL A 118 6.89 12.67 29.98
N ALA A 119 5.68 13.07 30.41
CA ALA A 119 4.44 12.42 30.00
C ALA A 119 4.20 12.56 28.47
N GLU A 120 4.45 13.74 27.91
CA GLU A 120 4.32 13.99 26.47
C GLU A 120 5.34 13.18 25.65
N ILE A 121 6.60 13.17 26.06
CA ILE A 121 7.65 12.35 25.43
C ILE A 121 7.27 10.86 25.44
N LYS A 122 6.76 10.37 26.57
CA LYS A 122 6.30 8.98 26.70
C LYS A 122 5.15 8.66 25.76
N LEU A 123 4.14 9.53 25.74
CA LEU A 123 2.98 9.38 24.86
C LEU A 123 3.39 9.33 23.38
N LEU A 124 4.23 10.26 22.95
CA LEU A 124 4.73 10.32 21.58
C LEU A 124 5.55 9.08 21.20
N LYS A 125 6.38 8.56 22.13
CA LYS A 125 7.09 7.29 21.90
C LYS A 125 6.13 6.13 21.70
N GLU A 126 5.11 6.00 22.53
CA GLU A 126 4.08 4.96 22.42
C GLU A 126 3.32 5.07 21.08
N GLN A 127 2.96 6.30 20.68
CA GLN A 127 2.32 6.57 19.38
C GLN A 127 3.23 6.22 18.21
N ASN A 128 4.52 6.57 18.25
CA ASN A 128 5.48 6.22 17.21
C ASN A 128 5.64 4.71 17.05
N VAL A 129 5.75 3.98 18.15
CA VAL A 129 5.82 2.51 18.11
C VAL A 129 4.54 1.92 17.50
N ALA A 130 3.37 2.40 17.90
CA ALA A 130 2.09 1.93 17.36
C ALA A 130 1.95 2.25 15.87
N LEU A 131 2.34 3.47 15.45
CA LEU A 131 2.31 3.89 14.04
C LEU A 131 3.28 3.07 13.18
N THR A 132 4.50 2.84 13.67
CA THR A 132 5.50 2.02 12.97
C THR A 132 4.97 0.59 12.77
N SER A 133 4.43 -0.02 13.82
CA SER A 133 3.84 -1.36 13.73
C SER A 133 2.64 -1.41 12.75
N SER A 134 1.79 -0.37 12.76
CA SER A 134 0.67 -0.26 11.82
C SER A 134 1.15 -0.09 10.38
N LEU A 135 2.20 0.73 10.18
CA LEU A 135 2.82 0.94 8.87
C LEU A 135 3.40 -0.36 8.31
N ASP A 136 4.15 -1.10 9.14
CA ASP A 136 4.75 -2.38 8.75
C ASP A 136 3.67 -3.40 8.37
N SER A 137 2.61 -3.50 9.17
CA SER A 137 1.47 -4.37 8.88
C SER A 137 0.78 -3.98 7.58
N THR A 138 0.60 -2.68 7.34
CA THR A 138 0.00 -2.16 6.09
C THR A 138 0.87 -2.47 4.87
N ASN A 139 2.19 -2.33 5.01
CA ASN A 139 3.13 -2.66 3.93
C ASN A 139 3.09 -4.15 3.58
N VAL A 140 3.02 -5.04 4.56
CA VAL A 140 2.87 -6.49 4.33
C VAL A 140 1.59 -6.78 3.55
N VAL A 141 0.45 -6.23 3.98
CA VAL A 141 -0.83 -6.41 3.29
C VAL A 141 -0.77 -5.85 1.86
N LEU A 142 -0.15 -4.68 1.67
CA LEU A 142 0.00 -4.08 0.35
C LEU A 142 0.85 -4.94 -0.59
N ASP A 143 1.91 -5.55 -0.08
CA ASP A 143 2.75 -6.46 -0.89
C ASP A 143 2.03 -7.77 -1.24
N GLU A 144 1.21 -8.30 -0.34
CA GLU A 144 0.36 -9.46 -0.62
C GLU A 144 -0.71 -9.13 -1.68
N GLU A 145 -1.38 -7.99 -1.55
CA GLU A 145 -2.36 -7.50 -2.53
C GLU A 145 -1.74 -7.31 -3.93
N ARG A 146 -0.52 -6.76 -4.00
CA ARG A 146 0.21 -6.61 -5.27
C ARG A 146 0.51 -7.96 -5.91
N LYS A 147 1.04 -8.92 -5.16
CA LYS A 147 1.30 -10.28 -5.64
C LYS A 147 0.03 -10.98 -6.11
N PHE A 148 -1.06 -10.82 -5.37
CA PHE A 148 -2.36 -11.36 -5.77
C PHE A 148 -2.87 -10.75 -7.08
N LYS A 149 -2.79 -9.41 -7.20
CA LYS A 149 -3.14 -8.69 -8.44
C LYS A 149 -2.30 -9.17 -9.63
N ASP A 150 -1.00 -9.30 -9.46
CA ASP A 150 -0.11 -9.78 -10.54
C ASP A 150 -0.47 -11.21 -10.95
N THR A 151 -0.77 -12.07 -10.00
CA THR A 151 -1.23 -13.44 -10.27
C THR A 151 -2.54 -13.43 -11.06
N LEU A 152 -3.51 -12.59 -10.68
CA LEU A 152 -4.78 -12.45 -11.41
C LEU A 152 -4.58 -11.93 -12.84
N LEU A 153 -3.66 -10.98 -13.05
CA LEU A 153 -3.35 -10.47 -14.38
C LEU A 153 -2.78 -11.57 -15.27
N VAL A 154 -1.85 -12.37 -14.78
CA VAL A 154 -1.29 -13.50 -15.51
C VAL A 154 -2.36 -14.57 -15.82
N GLN A 155 -3.22 -14.88 -14.84
CA GLN A 155 -4.32 -15.82 -15.04
C GLN A 155 -5.31 -15.31 -16.08
N ASN A 156 -5.70 -14.05 -16.04
CA ASN A 156 -6.60 -13.45 -17.03
C ASN A 156 -6.01 -13.46 -18.43
N ASP A 157 -4.71 -13.14 -18.59
CA ASP A 157 -4.05 -13.21 -19.89
C ASP A 157 -4.03 -14.66 -20.44
N ASN A 158 -3.70 -15.62 -19.59
CA ASN A 158 -3.70 -17.03 -19.96
C ASN A 158 -5.11 -17.53 -20.33
N LEU A 159 -6.12 -17.13 -19.57
CA LEU A 159 -7.52 -17.45 -19.88
C LEU A 159 -7.95 -16.81 -21.21
N ALA A 160 -7.62 -15.54 -21.42
CA ALA A 160 -7.92 -14.85 -22.68
C ALA A 160 -7.30 -15.56 -23.89
N LYS A 161 -6.02 -15.94 -23.80
CA LYS A 161 -5.33 -16.73 -24.84
C LYS A 161 -5.96 -18.11 -25.05
N THR A 162 -6.41 -18.76 -23.97
CA THR A 162 -7.08 -20.07 -24.05
C THR A 162 -8.44 -19.93 -24.72
N VAL A 163 -9.21 -18.92 -24.36
CA VAL A 163 -10.49 -18.61 -24.99
C VAL A 163 -10.30 -18.25 -26.47
N GLU A 164 -9.31 -17.46 -26.80
CA GLU A 164 -8.99 -17.10 -28.19
C GLU A 164 -8.67 -18.34 -29.03
N LYS A 165 -7.82 -19.25 -28.53
CA LYS A 165 -7.51 -20.50 -29.19
C LYS A 165 -8.73 -21.41 -29.31
N GLY A 166 -9.49 -21.56 -28.23
CA GLY A 166 -10.67 -22.41 -28.18
C GLY A 166 -11.84 -21.87 -29.02
N SER A 167 -11.89 -20.58 -29.28
CA SER A 167 -12.95 -19.94 -30.08
C SER A 167 -12.72 -20.02 -31.59
N LYS A 168 -11.59 -20.54 -32.07
CA LYS A 168 -11.33 -20.71 -33.47
C LYS A 168 -12.32 -21.73 -34.09
N LEU A 169 -12.95 -21.34 -35.20
CA LEU A 169 -13.87 -22.21 -35.89
C LEU A 169 -13.10 -23.19 -36.78
N SER A 170 -13.45 -24.48 -36.67
CA SER A 170 -12.88 -25.54 -37.49
C SER A 170 -13.72 -25.73 -38.73
N VAL A 171 -13.07 -25.77 -39.89
CA VAL A 171 -13.68 -26.15 -41.18
C VAL A 171 -13.31 -27.59 -41.46
N LEU A 172 -14.34 -28.42 -41.55
CA LEU A 172 -14.26 -29.88 -41.72
C LEU A 172 -14.86 -30.31 -43.04
N ASN A 173 -14.49 -31.49 -43.48
CA ASN A 173 -15.09 -32.18 -44.63
C ASN A 173 -15.11 -31.32 -45.91
N LEU A 174 -14.04 -30.55 -46.15
CA LEU A 174 -13.90 -29.82 -47.41
C LEU A 174 -13.85 -30.80 -48.55
N ASN A 175 -14.89 -30.77 -49.38
CA ASN A 175 -15.02 -31.62 -50.54
C ASN A 175 -15.29 -30.78 -51.79
N VAL A 176 -14.75 -31.23 -52.91
CA VAL A 176 -14.96 -30.58 -54.20
C VAL A 176 -15.36 -31.63 -55.23
N GLN A 177 -16.45 -31.35 -55.88
CA GLN A 177 -17.03 -32.23 -56.89
C GLN A 177 -17.25 -31.45 -58.18
N ALA A 178 -16.68 -31.90 -59.28
CA ALA A 178 -16.99 -31.33 -60.56
C ALA A 178 -18.30 -31.86 -61.11
N VAL A 179 -19.12 -30.98 -61.68
CA VAL A 179 -20.45 -31.34 -62.17
C VAL A 179 -20.64 -30.82 -63.59
N LYS A 180 -21.38 -31.64 -64.40
CA LYS A 180 -21.94 -31.23 -65.63
C LYS A 180 -23.39 -30.77 -65.43
N GLU A 181 -23.76 -29.60 -65.95
CA GLU A 181 -25.09 -29.06 -65.86
C GLU A 181 -25.84 -29.39 -67.22
N ARG A 182 -26.94 -30.04 -67.13
CA ARG A 182 -27.83 -30.27 -68.32
C ARG A 182 -28.70 -29.06 -68.56
N SER A 183 -29.24 -28.90 -69.75
CA SER A 183 -30.19 -27.85 -70.08
C SER A 183 -31.48 -27.83 -69.22
N SER A 184 -31.76 -28.90 -68.54
CA SER A 184 -32.83 -29.00 -67.55
C SER A 184 -32.44 -28.55 -66.16
N GLY A 185 -31.21 -28.01 -65.94
CA GLY A 185 -30.66 -27.63 -64.63
C GLY A 185 -30.22 -28.84 -63.79
N LYS A 186 -30.38 -30.07 -64.25
CA LYS A 186 -29.90 -31.24 -63.50
C LYS A 186 -28.40 -31.34 -63.57
N GLN A 187 -27.73 -31.40 -62.39
CA GLN A 187 -26.33 -31.59 -62.26
C GLN A 187 -25.94 -33.05 -62.13
N ILE A 188 -24.91 -33.48 -62.83
CA ILE A 188 -24.35 -34.81 -62.82
C ILE A 188 -22.86 -34.77 -62.55
N ASP A 189 -22.43 -35.50 -61.55
CA ASP A 189 -21.02 -35.59 -61.17
C ASP A 189 -20.17 -36.12 -62.38
N THR A 190 -19.03 -35.54 -62.55
CA THR A 190 -18.07 -35.91 -63.58
C THR A 190 -16.62 -35.76 -63.06
N ASP A 191 -15.77 -36.66 -63.49
CA ASP A 191 -14.29 -36.56 -63.28
C ASP A 191 -13.58 -36.12 -64.57
N LYS A 192 -14.35 -35.84 -65.66
CA LYS A 192 -13.80 -35.44 -66.96
C LYS A 192 -13.79 -33.93 -67.10
N ALA A 193 -12.63 -33.33 -67.22
CA ALA A 193 -12.44 -31.90 -67.38
C ALA A 193 -13.27 -31.30 -68.49
N SER A 194 -13.30 -32.00 -69.69
CA SER A 194 -14.02 -31.57 -70.86
C SER A 194 -15.60 -31.60 -70.68
N ARG A 195 -16.06 -32.12 -69.58
CA ARG A 195 -17.50 -32.19 -69.25
C ARG A 195 -17.92 -31.37 -68.06
N ALA A 196 -16.95 -30.82 -67.31
CA ALA A 196 -17.21 -30.03 -66.13
C ALA A 196 -17.65 -28.61 -66.48
N ASP A 197 -18.84 -28.23 -66.04
CA ASP A 197 -19.36 -26.87 -66.17
C ASP A 197 -19.18 -26.05 -64.89
N LYS A 198 -19.16 -26.76 -63.72
CA LYS A 198 -19.04 -26.14 -62.43
C LYS A 198 -18.22 -27.01 -61.45
N LEU A 199 -17.64 -26.39 -60.46
CA LEU A 199 -17.06 -27.05 -59.29
C LEU A 199 -17.99 -26.76 -58.08
N LYS A 200 -18.50 -27.80 -57.46
CA LYS A 200 -19.23 -27.72 -56.20
C LYS A 200 -18.23 -27.83 -55.07
N VAL A 201 -18.17 -26.80 -54.26
CA VAL A 201 -17.32 -26.76 -53.05
C VAL A 201 -18.24 -26.85 -51.84
N SER A 202 -18.04 -27.86 -51.03
CA SER A 202 -18.83 -28.04 -49.80
C SER A 202 -17.92 -28.25 -48.61
N PHE A 203 -18.28 -27.66 -47.46
CA PHE A 203 -17.59 -27.86 -46.20
C PHE A 203 -18.51 -27.63 -45.00
N ILE A 204 -18.04 -28.06 -43.84
CA ILE A 204 -18.79 -27.94 -42.60
C ILE A 204 -18.00 -26.99 -41.66
N ILE A 205 -18.67 -25.99 -41.14
CA ILE A 205 -18.19 -25.21 -40.01
C ILE A 205 -18.67 -25.91 -38.75
N ALA A 206 -17.74 -26.39 -37.92
CA ALA A 206 -18.09 -27.17 -36.75
C ALA A 206 -18.72 -26.29 -35.65
N GLU A 207 -19.60 -26.91 -34.86
CA GLU A 207 -20.12 -26.30 -33.64
C GLU A 207 -18.96 -25.91 -32.69
N ASN A 208 -19.04 -24.71 -32.11
CA ASN A 208 -18.13 -24.23 -31.10
C ASN A 208 -18.86 -23.30 -30.13
N GLN A 209 -19.05 -23.75 -28.89
CA GLN A 209 -19.81 -23.05 -27.87
C GLN A 209 -19.06 -21.78 -27.35
N ILE A 210 -17.74 -21.73 -27.57
CA ILE A 210 -16.89 -20.61 -27.10
C ILE A 210 -16.80 -19.51 -28.16
N ALA A 211 -16.98 -19.87 -29.44
CA ALA A 211 -16.92 -18.89 -30.53
C ALA A 211 -18.09 -17.91 -30.45
N LYS A 212 -17.82 -16.64 -30.71
CA LYS A 212 -18.90 -15.64 -30.77
C LYS A 212 -19.79 -15.93 -32.00
N SER A 213 -21.11 -15.89 -31.83
CA SER A 213 -22.06 -15.89 -32.93
C SER A 213 -21.93 -14.62 -33.77
N GLY A 214 -22.31 -14.69 -35.02
CA GLY A 214 -22.27 -13.56 -35.95
C GLY A 214 -22.00 -13.96 -37.39
N SER A 215 -21.94 -13.00 -38.31
CA SER A 215 -21.53 -13.22 -39.68
C SER A 215 -20.07 -13.60 -39.76
N ARG A 216 -19.73 -14.63 -40.52
CA ARG A 216 -18.38 -15.11 -40.79
C ARG A 216 -18.14 -15.11 -42.27
N THR A 217 -17.00 -14.58 -42.68
CA THR A 217 -16.58 -14.56 -44.07
C THR A 217 -15.46 -15.56 -44.29
N TYR A 218 -15.62 -16.39 -45.31
CA TYR A 218 -14.58 -17.31 -45.75
C TYR A 218 -14.22 -17.01 -47.20
N TYR A 219 -12.92 -17.02 -47.49
CA TYR A 219 -12.36 -16.83 -48.81
C TYR A 219 -11.95 -18.21 -49.33
N VAL A 220 -12.51 -18.58 -50.45
CA VAL A 220 -12.18 -19.87 -51.11
C VAL A 220 -11.28 -19.59 -52.32
N GLN A 221 -10.15 -20.26 -52.32
CA GLN A 221 -9.19 -20.20 -53.42
C GLN A 221 -9.12 -21.56 -54.12
N VAL A 222 -9.42 -21.57 -55.39
CA VAL A 222 -9.31 -22.76 -56.26
C VAL A 222 -8.19 -22.52 -57.27
N ILE A 223 -7.20 -23.41 -57.24
CA ILE A 223 -6.01 -23.31 -58.06
C ILE A 223 -6.03 -24.49 -59.07
N ASP A 224 -5.87 -24.18 -60.35
CA ASP A 224 -5.87 -25.19 -61.40
C ASP A 224 -4.52 -25.94 -61.53
N SER A 225 -4.45 -26.91 -62.40
CA SER A 225 -3.23 -27.70 -62.68
C SER A 225 -2.07 -26.92 -63.28
N LYS A 226 -2.31 -25.69 -63.72
CA LYS A 226 -1.30 -24.75 -64.22
C LYS A 226 -0.93 -23.68 -63.24
N ASN A 227 -1.39 -23.82 -61.97
CA ASN A 227 -1.15 -22.88 -60.88
C ASN A 227 -1.86 -21.52 -61.05
N ASN A 228 -2.97 -21.47 -61.84
CA ASN A 228 -3.81 -20.27 -61.93
C ASN A 228 -4.96 -20.34 -60.94
N ILE A 229 -5.28 -19.18 -60.33
CA ILE A 229 -6.48 -19.06 -59.52
C ILE A 229 -7.71 -18.93 -60.44
N LEU A 230 -8.77 -19.69 -60.15
CA LEU A 230 -10.03 -19.64 -60.87
C LEU A 230 -11.01 -18.66 -60.27
N GLY A 231 -12.11 -18.32 -60.96
CA GLY A 231 -13.20 -17.49 -60.48
C GLY A 231 -12.88 -16.00 -60.54
N ASP A 232 -13.33 -15.24 -59.53
CA ASP A 232 -13.32 -13.78 -59.51
C ASP A 232 -11.90 -13.18 -59.55
N LYS A 233 -10.93 -13.86 -58.98
CA LYS A 233 -9.51 -13.46 -58.93
C LYS A 233 -9.31 -12.11 -58.25
N GLU A 234 -10.16 -11.77 -57.30
CA GLU A 234 -10.01 -10.56 -56.52
C GLU A 234 -8.98 -10.75 -55.43
N THR A 235 -8.34 -9.66 -55.02
CA THR A 235 -7.31 -9.68 -54.00
C THR A 235 -7.71 -8.79 -52.83
N ILE A 236 -7.62 -9.36 -51.61
CA ILE A 236 -7.85 -8.63 -50.39
C ILE A 236 -6.59 -8.58 -49.54
N ALA A 237 -6.34 -7.43 -48.93
CA ALA A 237 -5.31 -7.33 -47.93
C ALA A 237 -5.87 -7.85 -46.59
N LEU A 238 -5.22 -8.86 -45.99
CA LEU A 238 -5.66 -9.50 -44.78
C LEU A 238 -4.61 -9.24 -43.67
N GLY A 239 -5.05 -8.70 -42.57
CA GLY A 239 -4.48 -8.63 -41.23
C GLY A 239 -2.97 -8.59 -41.08
N GLY A 240 -2.30 -7.48 -41.32
CA GLY A 240 -0.87 -7.25 -41.07
C GLY A 240 -0.08 -6.87 -42.29
N GLU A 241 1.08 -6.28 -42.10
CA GLU A 241 1.89 -5.72 -43.14
C GLU A 241 2.18 -6.72 -44.32
N GLY A 242 1.56 -6.46 -45.45
CA GLY A 242 1.95 -7.05 -46.72
C GLY A 242 1.30 -8.40 -47.08
N MET A 243 0.39 -8.96 -46.31
CA MET A 243 -0.31 -10.18 -46.72
C MET A 243 -1.51 -9.86 -47.59
N SER A 244 -1.44 -10.24 -48.87
CA SER A 244 -2.57 -10.21 -49.80
C SER A 244 -3.01 -11.64 -50.17
N LEU A 245 -4.30 -11.86 -50.16
CA LEU A 245 -4.93 -13.11 -50.57
C LEU A 245 -5.73 -12.89 -51.84
N THR A 246 -5.39 -13.60 -52.90
CA THR A 246 -6.25 -13.71 -54.10
C THR A 246 -7.18 -14.90 -53.96
N TYR A 247 -8.47 -14.71 -54.15
CA TYR A 247 -9.48 -15.73 -53.95
C TYR A 247 -10.33 -15.95 -55.19
N SER A 248 -11.02 -17.10 -55.24
CA SER A 248 -11.94 -17.48 -56.30
C SER A 248 -13.34 -16.97 -56.08
N PHE A 249 -13.80 -17.00 -54.83
CA PHE A 249 -15.09 -16.48 -54.40
C PHE A 249 -15.10 -16.31 -52.89
N ILE A 250 -16.12 -15.55 -52.40
CA ILE A 250 -16.36 -15.31 -50.98
C ILE A 250 -17.66 -16.03 -50.58
N THR A 251 -17.68 -16.62 -49.38
CA THR A 251 -18.92 -17.09 -48.81
C THR A 251 -19.12 -16.44 -47.42
N GLN A 252 -20.32 -15.94 -47.18
CA GLN A 252 -20.73 -15.37 -45.90
C GLN A 252 -21.72 -16.25 -45.21
N VAL A 253 -21.42 -16.62 -43.96
CA VAL A 253 -22.20 -17.57 -43.20
C VAL A 253 -22.63 -16.92 -41.89
N LYS A 254 -23.94 -16.99 -41.57
CA LYS A 254 -24.46 -16.64 -40.25
C LYS A 254 -24.18 -17.80 -39.29
N TYR A 255 -23.22 -17.61 -38.42
CA TYR A 255 -22.84 -18.63 -37.45
C TYR A 255 -23.54 -18.37 -36.11
N GLU A 256 -24.27 -19.40 -35.61
CA GLU A 256 -25.05 -19.35 -34.36
C GLU A 256 -24.65 -20.45 -33.38
N ASN A 257 -23.33 -20.67 -33.22
CA ASN A 257 -22.75 -21.70 -32.34
C ASN A 257 -23.21 -23.13 -32.64
N LYS A 258 -23.71 -23.38 -33.84
CA LYS A 258 -24.13 -24.67 -34.33
C LYS A 258 -23.38 -25.05 -35.60
N THR A 259 -23.33 -26.33 -35.89
CA THR A 259 -22.78 -26.84 -37.15
C THR A 259 -23.51 -26.24 -38.35
N VAL A 260 -22.76 -25.68 -39.29
CA VAL A 260 -23.28 -25.08 -40.52
C VAL A 260 -22.68 -25.78 -41.73
N GLN A 261 -23.53 -26.28 -42.61
CA GLN A 261 -23.12 -26.79 -43.92
C GLN A 261 -23.04 -25.64 -44.92
N VAL A 262 -21.91 -25.51 -45.59
CA VAL A 262 -21.69 -24.54 -46.68
C VAL A 262 -21.64 -25.31 -47.99
N ASN A 263 -22.34 -24.81 -48.99
CA ASN A 263 -22.32 -25.35 -50.34
C ASN A 263 -22.29 -24.20 -51.35
N GLU A 264 -21.21 -24.11 -52.09
CA GLU A 264 -20.99 -23.07 -53.08
C GLU A 264 -20.66 -23.68 -54.46
N GLU A 265 -20.94 -22.94 -55.51
CA GLU A 265 -20.64 -23.37 -56.88
C GLU A 265 -19.74 -22.37 -57.56
N LEU A 266 -18.61 -22.83 -58.08
CA LEU A 266 -17.75 -22.05 -58.93
C LEU A 266 -17.97 -22.46 -60.41
N SER A 267 -18.62 -21.58 -61.16
CA SER A 267 -18.84 -21.77 -62.58
C SER A 267 -17.55 -21.54 -63.36
N GLY A 268 -17.26 -22.33 -64.38
CA GLY A 268 -16.09 -22.19 -65.23
C GLY A 268 -16.31 -22.80 -66.59
N LYS A 269 -15.57 -22.32 -67.55
CA LYS A 269 -15.48 -22.91 -68.92
C LYS A 269 -14.08 -23.41 -69.15
N ASP A 270 -13.97 -24.52 -69.86
CA ASP A 270 -12.66 -25.06 -70.28
C ASP A 270 -11.74 -25.50 -69.13
N PHE A 271 -12.32 -26.22 -68.17
CA PHE A 271 -11.53 -26.86 -67.13
C PHE A 271 -10.48 -27.79 -67.76
N GLN A 272 -9.23 -27.71 -67.28
CA GLN A 272 -8.12 -28.51 -67.78
C GLN A 272 -8.04 -29.82 -66.99
N SER A 273 -7.50 -30.87 -67.63
CA SER A 273 -7.15 -32.08 -66.87
C SER A 273 -5.95 -31.85 -65.97
N GLY A 274 -5.96 -32.51 -64.81
CA GLY A 274 -4.90 -32.44 -63.81
C GLY A 274 -5.41 -32.18 -62.39
N THR A 275 -4.49 -31.95 -61.48
CA THR A 275 -4.79 -31.77 -60.05
C THR A 275 -5.13 -30.33 -59.73
N TYR A 276 -6.22 -30.15 -59.03
CA TYR A 276 -6.68 -28.85 -58.48
C TYR A 276 -6.47 -28.83 -57.01
N PHE A 277 -6.10 -27.65 -56.49
CA PHE A 277 -5.98 -27.40 -55.04
C PHE A 277 -7.06 -26.42 -54.60
N VAL A 278 -7.68 -26.69 -53.48
CA VAL A 278 -8.70 -25.83 -52.91
C VAL A 278 -8.34 -25.50 -51.46
N ASN A 279 -8.26 -24.24 -51.21
CA ASN A 279 -7.92 -23.68 -49.87
C ASN A 279 -9.09 -22.84 -49.40
N VAL A 280 -9.39 -22.93 -48.09
CA VAL A 280 -10.39 -22.09 -47.41
C VAL A 280 -9.66 -21.29 -46.36
N PHE A 281 -9.83 -19.97 -46.40
CA PHE A 281 -9.26 -19.02 -45.47
C PHE A 281 -10.35 -18.33 -44.69
N ASN A 282 -10.08 -18.03 -43.41
CA ASN A 282 -10.96 -17.24 -42.56
C ASN A 282 -10.76 -15.72 -42.78
N GLU A 283 -11.52 -14.92 -42.04
CA GLU A 283 -11.46 -13.45 -42.04
C GLU A 283 -10.06 -12.87 -41.73
N LYS A 284 -9.25 -13.64 -40.99
CA LYS A 284 -7.87 -13.26 -40.63
C LYS A 284 -6.82 -13.67 -41.67
N GLY A 285 -7.24 -14.37 -42.77
CA GLY A 285 -6.33 -14.92 -43.77
C GLY A 285 -5.62 -16.21 -43.34
N GLU A 286 -6.06 -16.83 -42.26
CA GLU A 286 -5.53 -18.13 -41.84
C GLU A 286 -6.16 -19.23 -42.73
N ASN A 287 -5.32 -20.11 -43.29
CA ASN A 287 -5.81 -21.28 -44.00
C ASN A 287 -6.43 -22.26 -42.99
N VAL A 288 -7.75 -22.45 -43.04
CA VAL A 288 -8.52 -23.27 -42.08
C VAL A 288 -8.87 -24.64 -42.63
N SER A 289 -8.80 -24.85 -43.95
CA SER A 289 -8.96 -26.17 -44.59
C SER A 289 -8.35 -26.16 -45.97
N LYS A 290 -7.88 -27.31 -46.42
CA LYS A 290 -7.38 -27.52 -47.76
C LYS A 290 -7.70 -28.94 -48.28
N THR A 291 -7.93 -29.04 -49.54
CA THR A 291 -8.11 -30.34 -50.25
C THR A 291 -7.55 -30.26 -51.67
N SER A 292 -7.47 -31.41 -52.31
CA SER A 292 -7.14 -31.47 -53.72
C SER A 292 -8.04 -32.55 -54.39
N PHE A 293 -8.32 -32.34 -55.66
CA PHE A 293 -9.04 -33.28 -56.48
C PHE A 293 -8.45 -33.34 -57.91
N ASN A 294 -8.76 -34.36 -58.65
CA ASN A 294 -8.20 -34.58 -59.99
C ASN A 294 -9.32 -34.61 -61.03
N LEU A 295 -9.13 -33.86 -62.13
CA LEU A 295 -9.95 -33.94 -63.33
C LEU A 295 -9.16 -34.65 -64.43
N ARG A 296 -9.81 -35.61 -65.10
CA ARG A 296 -9.24 -36.36 -66.20
C ARG A 296 -9.50 -35.72 -67.55
#